data_e1adcb0ff6a92257c6ccab265b7f1d3b
#
_entry.id   e1adcb0ff6a92257c6ccab265b7f1d3b
#
_cell.length_a   1.000
_cell.length_b   1.000
_cell.length_c   1.000
_cell.angle_alpha   90.00
_cell.angle_beta   90.00
_cell.angle_gamma   90.00
#
_symmetry.space_group_name_H-M   'P 1'
#
loop_
_entity.id
_entity.type
_entity.pdbx_description
1 polymer ?
#
loop_
_entity_poly.entity_id
_entity_poly.type
_entity_poly.pdbx_seq_one_letter_code
_entity_poly.pdbx_strand_id
1 'polypeptide(L)'
;MSETTTLGEIGRRLDLLPVGQVHRRVVLAIGLGLFFEVYEIFLASSIAATLRTRYEVDGAALKFLLASTFVGMFVGALAFGRLADRLGRRRAFLLNLTWFSLWSLIGACAPNAWVLVASRFMAGIGVGAEYPVADSYLADVLPKADRGRLASWAYTLSFVAVPVLGFLALYLDTRVVLGVDGWRVLLATGALGAVMVAGLRSGLPESPRWLASQGRFDEATAALKQFESGAFVRFGDTGELVAVPVTADSEPVQSLEPGRSRLWISPYRQRVLMLTIFHWFQPFAYYGFGTLAALVLVSRGYSTTHSLMFTALSFVGYPVGSVLAIPLLRLIERKFLIIGSAAAIAVSGLLFATADHPATIVVFGFLTTALCNVFSNAYHVYQAEIFPTDIRATAVGATYSVSRLSSGLLPFLLIPVLDNFGATTMFGAVVAALVVVIAVVAIFGPRTSGRNLEDINPV
;
A
#
# COMPACT_ATOMS: atom_id res chain seq x y z
N MET A 1 -4.35 46.70 -0.03
CA MET A 1 -3.44 45.98 0.86
C MET A 1 -3.64 44.49 0.56
N SER A 2 -2.71 43.83 -0.11
CA SER A 2 -2.80 42.39 -0.33
C SER A 2 -2.52 41.72 1.01
N GLU A 3 -3.54 41.08 1.59
CA GLU A 3 -3.32 40.16 2.72
C GLU A 3 -2.27 39.14 2.30
N THR A 4 -1.14 39.12 2.99
CA THR A 4 -0.08 38.14 2.78
C THR A 4 -0.63 36.79 3.21
N THR A 5 -1.10 36.02 2.24
CA THR A 5 -1.61 34.65 2.46
C THR A 5 -0.48 33.81 3.08
N THR A 6 -0.69 33.30 4.28
CA THR A 6 0.30 32.49 5.01
C THR A 6 0.06 31.00 4.79
N LEU A 7 1.09 30.16 5.02
CA LEU A 7 0.97 28.70 4.97
C LEU A 7 -0.17 28.20 5.89
N GLY A 8 -0.27 28.76 7.08
CA GLY A 8 -1.32 28.40 8.06
C GLY A 8 -2.73 28.71 7.57
N GLU A 9 -2.91 29.84 6.89
CA GLU A 9 -4.19 30.23 6.31
C GLU A 9 -4.63 29.29 5.19
N ILE A 10 -3.73 28.96 4.25
CA ILE A 10 -4.00 27.99 3.17
C ILE A 10 -4.38 26.64 3.77
N GLY A 11 -3.66 26.17 4.78
CA GLY A 11 -3.95 24.91 5.47
C GLY A 11 -5.32 24.93 6.14
N ARG A 12 -5.66 25.98 6.86
CA ARG A 12 -6.95 26.14 7.53
C ARG A 12 -8.11 26.17 6.52
N ARG A 13 -7.98 26.92 5.43
CA ARG A 13 -9.01 27.00 4.38
C ARG A 13 -9.28 25.63 3.77
N LEU A 14 -8.22 24.84 3.42
CA LEU A 14 -8.37 23.47 2.93
C LEU A 14 -9.08 22.55 3.95
N ASP A 15 -8.74 22.65 5.23
CA ASP A 15 -9.32 21.79 6.26
C ASP A 15 -10.80 22.04 6.51
N LEU A 16 -11.29 23.25 6.23
CA LEU A 16 -12.70 23.66 6.42
C LEU A 16 -13.57 23.42 5.17
N LEU A 17 -12.97 23.10 4.01
CA LEU A 17 -13.74 22.89 2.79
C LEU A 17 -14.67 21.67 2.91
N PRO A 18 -15.89 21.74 2.38
CA PRO A 18 -16.72 20.56 2.17
C PRO A 18 -16.14 19.70 1.05
N VAL A 19 -16.45 18.41 1.07
CA VAL A 19 -16.01 17.48 0.02
C VAL A 19 -16.63 17.81 -1.33
N GLY A 20 -15.89 18.49 -2.20
CA GLY A 20 -16.29 18.89 -3.55
C GLY A 20 -15.89 17.88 -4.64
N GLN A 21 -16.16 18.26 -5.90
CA GLN A 21 -15.84 17.44 -7.08
C GLN A 21 -14.33 17.22 -7.24
N VAL A 22 -13.51 18.25 -6.95
CA VAL A 22 -12.04 18.15 -7.05
C VAL A 22 -11.51 17.10 -6.08
N HIS A 23 -11.99 17.08 -4.83
CA HIS A 23 -11.60 16.08 -3.84
C HIS A 23 -11.95 14.65 -4.31
N ARG A 24 -13.13 14.44 -4.92
CA ARG A 24 -13.53 13.12 -5.47
C ARG A 24 -12.65 12.70 -6.65
N ARG A 25 -12.30 13.65 -7.54
CA ARG A 25 -11.37 13.40 -8.64
C ARG A 25 -9.99 13.02 -8.13
N VAL A 26 -9.50 13.71 -7.11
CA VAL A 26 -8.23 13.38 -6.44
C VAL A 26 -8.27 11.95 -5.88
N VAL A 27 -9.29 11.61 -5.10
CA VAL A 27 -9.45 10.28 -4.51
C VAL A 27 -9.50 9.19 -5.57
N LEU A 28 -10.26 9.41 -6.66
CA LEU A 28 -10.37 8.46 -7.77
C LEU A 28 -9.03 8.31 -8.51
N ALA A 29 -8.38 9.43 -8.87
CA ALA A 29 -7.13 9.38 -9.62
C ALA A 29 -5.97 8.80 -8.81
N ILE A 30 -5.90 9.10 -7.51
CA ILE A 30 -4.94 8.47 -6.60
C ILE A 30 -5.26 7.00 -6.43
N GLY A 31 -6.52 6.64 -6.15
CA GLY A 31 -6.94 5.25 -6.00
C GLY A 31 -6.68 4.39 -7.25
N LEU A 32 -6.89 4.94 -8.45
CA LEU A 32 -6.54 4.25 -9.71
C LEU A 32 -5.02 4.11 -9.91
N GLY A 33 -4.21 5.09 -9.49
CA GLY A 33 -2.76 4.93 -9.54
C GLY A 33 -2.28 3.86 -8.58
N LEU A 34 -2.77 3.88 -7.33
CA LEU A 34 -2.51 2.85 -6.35
C LEU A 34 -3.04 1.47 -6.81
N PHE A 35 -4.13 1.43 -7.62
CA PHE A 35 -4.60 0.19 -8.25
C PHE A 35 -3.53 -0.41 -9.15
N PHE A 36 -2.92 0.36 -10.06
CA PHE A 36 -1.88 -0.16 -10.93
C PHE A 36 -0.58 -0.46 -10.19
N GLU A 37 -0.30 0.25 -9.10
CA GLU A 37 0.79 -0.12 -8.20
C GLU A 37 0.60 -1.50 -7.58
N VAL A 38 -0.57 -1.75 -6.97
CA VAL A 38 -0.90 -3.05 -6.39
C VAL A 38 -0.93 -4.14 -7.46
N TYR A 39 -1.43 -3.83 -8.66
CA TYR A 39 -1.37 -4.70 -9.83
C TYR A 39 0.09 -5.13 -10.11
N GLU A 40 1.02 -4.18 -10.18
CA GLU A 40 2.44 -4.42 -10.43
C GLU A 40 3.12 -5.24 -9.32
N ILE A 41 2.75 -5.02 -8.06
CA ILE A 41 3.29 -5.79 -6.93
C ILE A 41 2.91 -7.28 -7.05
N PHE A 42 1.66 -7.58 -7.39
CA PHE A 42 1.17 -8.96 -7.48
C PHE A 42 1.40 -9.60 -8.85
N LEU A 43 1.83 -8.85 -9.86
CA LEU A 43 2.02 -9.34 -11.22
C LEU A 43 3.02 -10.49 -11.30
N ALA A 44 4.19 -10.35 -10.67
CA ALA A 44 5.22 -11.39 -10.67
C ALA A 44 4.71 -12.72 -10.07
N SER A 45 3.92 -12.64 -8.99
CA SER A 45 3.34 -13.82 -8.34
C SER A 45 2.26 -14.48 -9.21
N SER A 46 1.47 -13.68 -9.93
CA SER A 46 0.39 -14.17 -10.78
C SER A 46 0.91 -14.97 -11.98
N ILE A 47 2.08 -14.59 -12.54
CA ILE A 47 2.70 -15.30 -13.67
C ILE A 47 3.69 -16.38 -13.24
N ALA A 48 4.09 -16.41 -11.95
CA ALA A 48 5.15 -17.30 -11.46
C ALA A 48 4.85 -18.80 -11.69
N ALA A 49 3.60 -19.21 -11.47
CA ALA A 49 3.18 -20.59 -11.64
C ALA A 49 3.35 -21.05 -13.12
N THR A 50 2.91 -20.24 -14.05
CA THR A 50 3.03 -20.51 -15.50
C THR A 50 4.48 -20.47 -15.97
N LEU A 51 5.28 -19.50 -15.51
CA LEU A 51 6.70 -19.43 -15.83
C LEU A 51 7.45 -20.68 -15.34
N ARG A 52 7.10 -21.18 -14.16
CA ARG A 52 7.71 -22.40 -13.60
C ARG A 52 7.30 -23.66 -14.37
N THR A 53 6.01 -23.83 -14.69
CA THR A 53 5.46 -25.07 -15.24
C THR A 53 5.52 -25.17 -16.76
N ARG A 54 5.29 -24.05 -17.47
CA ARG A 54 5.20 -24.05 -18.94
C ARG A 54 6.50 -23.61 -19.62
N TYR A 55 7.24 -22.70 -18.98
CA TYR A 55 8.46 -22.14 -19.54
C TYR A 55 9.72 -22.65 -18.83
N GLU A 56 9.57 -23.58 -17.88
CA GLU A 56 10.66 -24.24 -17.15
C GLU A 56 11.72 -23.25 -16.61
N VAL A 57 11.26 -22.06 -16.17
CA VAL A 57 12.14 -21.04 -15.63
C VAL A 57 12.85 -21.60 -14.41
N ASP A 58 14.19 -21.53 -14.43
CA ASP A 58 15.04 -21.97 -13.34
C ASP A 58 14.60 -21.44 -11.98
N GLY A 59 14.68 -22.31 -10.96
CA GLY A 59 14.25 -21.98 -9.61
C GLY A 59 14.98 -20.78 -8.98
N ALA A 60 16.24 -20.53 -9.38
CA ALA A 60 16.95 -19.31 -8.97
C ALA A 60 16.34 -18.07 -9.61
N ALA A 61 16.14 -18.07 -10.94
CA ALA A 61 15.52 -16.94 -11.64
C ALA A 61 14.11 -16.65 -11.14
N LEU A 62 13.32 -17.68 -10.78
CA LEU A 62 11.99 -17.51 -10.20
C LEU A 62 12.03 -16.81 -8.84
N LYS A 63 12.95 -17.19 -7.96
CA LYS A 63 13.13 -16.52 -6.65
C LYS A 63 13.52 -15.06 -6.82
N PHE A 64 14.49 -14.78 -7.73
CA PHE A 64 14.89 -13.42 -8.06
C PHE A 64 13.76 -12.63 -8.71
N LEU A 65 12.93 -13.23 -9.54
CA LEU A 65 11.76 -12.58 -10.14
C LEU A 65 10.79 -12.08 -9.07
N LEU A 66 10.42 -12.95 -8.13
CA LEU A 66 9.49 -12.64 -7.05
C LEU A 66 10.07 -11.63 -6.04
N ALA A 67 11.39 -11.67 -5.82
CA ALA A 67 12.09 -10.77 -4.90
C ALA A 67 12.35 -9.38 -5.51
N SER A 68 12.61 -9.32 -6.81
CA SER A 68 13.16 -8.14 -7.49
C SER A 68 12.31 -6.90 -7.33
N THR A 69 10.99 -7.02 -7.47
CA THR A 69 10.06 -5.90 -7.29
C THR A 69 10.17 -5.30 -5.88
N PHE A 70 10.22 -6.13 -4.84
CA PHE A 70 10.32 -5.65 -3.45
C PHE A 70 11.66 -4.99 -3.14
N VAL A 71 12.76 -5.55 -3.65
CA VAL A 71 14.09 -4.93 -3.52
C VAL A 71 14.13 -3.60 -4.27
N GLY A 72 13.53 -3.54 -5.46
CA GLY A 72 13.34 -2.31 -6.20
C GLY A 72 12.52 -1.27 -5.42
N MET A 73 11.42 -1.69 -4.79
CA MET A 73 10.59 -0.82 -3.95
C MET A 73 11.36 -0.24 -2.76
N PHE A 74 12.23 -1.03 -2.13
CA PHE A 74 13.09 -0.51 -1.06
C PHE A 74 14.00 0.60 -1.54
N VAL A 75 14.67 0.39 -2.68
CA VAL A 75 15.54 1.43 -3.30
C VAL A 75 14.72 2.65 -3.72
N GLY A 76 13.55 2.42 -4.32
CA GLY A 76 12.64 3.46 -4.80
C GLY A 76 12.11 4.36 -3.69
N ALA A 77 11.70 3.76 -2.56
CA ALA A 77 11.22 4.53 -1.40
C ALA A 77 12.29 5.51 -0.86
N LEU A 78 13.55 5.11 -0.89
CA LEU A 78 14.66 5.96 -0.45
C LEU A 78 15.01 7.06 -1.47
N ALA A 79 14.98 6.73 -2.78
CA ALA A 79 15.38 7.65 -3.84
C ALA A 79 14.27 8.65 -4.19
N PHE A 80 13.08 8.15 -4.49
CA PHE A 80 11.97 8.97 -4.98
C PHE A 80 11.21 9.71 -3.88
N GLY A 81 11.27 9.26 -2.61
CA GLY A 81 10.72 10.02 -1.50
C GLY A 81 11.32 11.44 -1.39
N ARG A 82 12.66 11.54 -1.49
CA ARG A 82 13.36 12.83 -1.54
C ARG A 82 13.04 13.64 -2.80
N LEU A 83 12.83 12.96 -3.91
CA LEU A 83 12.50 13.60 -5.18
C LEU A 83 11.11 14.24 -5.15
N ALA A 84 10.13 13.58 -4.51
CA ALA A 84 8.78 14.11 -4.35
C ALA A 84 8.74 15.40 -3.51
N ASP A 85 9.61 15.53 -2.52
CA ASP A 85 9.72 16.75 -1.72
C ASP A 85 10.29 17.93 -2.52
N ARG A 86 11.15 17.66 -3.53
CA ARG A 86 11.76 18.68 -4.38
C ARG A 86 10.91 19.04 -5.59
N LEU A 87 10.32 18.07 -6.28
CA LEU A 87 9.59 18.26 -7.54
C LEU A 87 8.11 18.61 -7.37
N GLY A 88 7.55 18.35 -6.20
CA GLY A 88 6.10 18.40 -5.94
C GLY A 88 5.42 17.05 -6.11
N ARG A 89 4.24 16.93 -5.51
CA ARG A 89 3.51 15.66 -5.42
C ARG A 89 3.00 15.19 -6.77
N ARG A 90 2.45 16.11 -7.57
CA ARG A 90 1.93 15.82 -8.92
C ARG A 90 3.02 15.32 -9.87
N ARG A 91 4.17 16.03 -9.92
CA ARG A 91 5.29 15.63 -10.81
C ARG A 91 5.90 14.31 -10.39
N ALA A 92 6.05 14.08 -9.10
CA ALA A 92 6.55 12.81 -8.57
C ALA A 92 5.64 11.64 -8.96
N PHE A 93 4.31 11.79 -8.87
CA PHE A 93 3.37 10.80 -9.33
C PHE A 93 3.51 10.46 -10.82
N LEU A 94 3.57 11.46 -11.67
CA LEU A 94 3.69 11.26 -13.11
C LEU A 94 5.01 10.54 -13.46
N LEU A 95 6.09 10.91 -12.78
CA LEU A 95 7.39 10.26 -12.95
C LEU A 95 7.33 8.79 -12.55
N ASN A 96 6.77 8.48 -11.39
CA ASN A 96 6.65 7.11 -10.90
C ASN A 96 5.82 6.23 -11.84
N LEU A 97 4.63 6.71 -12.25
CA LEU A 97 3.76 5.99 -13.17
C LEU A 97 4.44 5.73 -14.53
N THR A 98 5.08 6.76 -15.09
CA THR A 98 5.80 6.63 -16.37
C THR A 98 6.97 5.67 -16.24
N TRP A 99 7.73 5.75 -15.13
CA TRP A 99 8.87 4.91 -14.87
C TRP A 99 8.50 3.42 -14.82
N PHE A 100 7.56 3.06 -13.95
CA PHE A 100 7.22 1.63 -13.84
C PHE A 100 6.47 1.10 -15.07
N SER A 101 5.66 1.95 -15.76
CA SER A 101 5.02 1.58 -17.02
C SER A 101 6.04 1.23 -18.09
N LEU A 102 7.07 2.06 -18.25
CA LEU A 102 8.16 1.82 -19.22
C LEU A 102 8.84 0.47 -18.94
N TRP A 103 9.21 0.22 -17.68
CA TRP A 103 9.90 -1.01 -17.32
C TRP A 103 8.99 -2.25 -17.37
N SER A 104 7.69 -2.10 -17.15
CA SER A 104 6.71 -3.17 -17.37
C SER A 104 6.57 -3.51 -18.85
N LEU A 105 6.59 -2.52 -19.76
CA LEU A 105 6.62 -2.79 -21.20
C LEU A 105 7.93 -3.47 -21.63
N ILE A 106 9.08 -3.03 -21.12
CA ILE A 106 10.35 -3.71 -21.35
C ILE A 106 10.28 -5.16 -20.87
N GLY A 107 9.67 -5.41 -19.71
CA GLY A 107 9.44 -6.75 -19.17
C GLY A 107 8.52 -7.60 -20.06
N ALA A 108 7.49 -7.01 -20.66
CA ALA A 108 6.61 -7.69 -21.63
C ALA A 108 7.37 -8.16 -22.87
N CYS A 109 8.44 -7.45 -23.27
CA CYS A 109 9.31 -7.79 -24.39
C CYS A 109 10.55 -8.61 -23.98
N ALA A 110 10.67 -9.04 -22.72
CA ALA A 110 11.86 -9.71 -22.22
C ALA A 110 12.16 -11.00 -23.00
N PRO A 111 13.38 -11.17 -23.54
CA PRO A 111 13.78 -12.37 -24.29
C PRO A 111 14.11 -13.56 -23.38
N ASN A 112 14.41 -13.31 -22.11
CA ASN A 112 14.75 -14.32 -21.12
C ASN A 112 14.34 -13.89 -19.70
N ALA A 113 14.40 -14.85 -18.76
CA ALA A 113 14.00 -14.62 -17.37
C ALA A 113 14.82 -13.54 -16.66
N TRP A 114 16.11 -13.40 -16.94
CA TRP A 114 16.96 -12.42 -16.27
C TRP A 114 16.66 -10.97 -16.69
N VAL A 115 16.32 -10.75 -17.96
CA VAL A 115 15.84 -9.44 -18.43
C VAL A 115 14.47 -9.12 -17.77
N LEU A 116 13.62 -10.12 -17.61
CA LEU A 116 12.36 -9.94 -16.86
C LEU A 116 12.63 -9.59 -15.39
N VAL A 117 13.56 -10.27 -14.72
CA VAL A 117 13.99 -9.95 -13.34
C VAL A 117 14.48 -8.50 -13.25
N ALA A 118 15.38 -8.09 -14.15
CA ALA A 118 15.91 -6.73 -14.17
C ALA A 118 14.79 -5.70 -14.40
N SER A 119 13.85 -5.95 -15.32
CA SER A 119 12.72 -5.07 -15.56
C SER A 119 11.79 -4.96 -14.35
N ARG A 120 11.55 -6.05 -13.62
CA ARG A 120 10.75 -6.06 -12.38
C ARG A 120 11.42 -5.27 -11.26
N PHE A 121 12.75 -5.39 -11.12
CA PHE A 121 13.52 -4.59 -10.18
C PHE A 121 13.39 -3.10 -10.49
N MET A 122 13.59 -2.71 -11.74
CA MET A 122 13.49 -1.32 -12.16
C MET A 122 12.06 -0.77 -12.06
N ALA A 123 11.03 -1.56 -12.41
CA ALA A 123 9.64 -1.20 -12.18
C ALA A 123 9.37 -0.99 -10.68
N GLY A 124 9.90 -1.89 -9.82
CA GLY A 124 9.80 -1.78 -8.37
C GLY A 124 10.34 -0.45 -7.82
N ILE A 125 11.41 0.11 -8.40
CA ILE A 125 11.93 1.42 -8.00
C ILE A 125 10.86 2.52 -8.16
N GLY A 126 10.09 2.52 -9.25
CA GLY A 126 8.98 3.46 -9.42
C GLY A 126 7.84 3.21 -8.42
N VAL A 127 7.45 1.94 -8.29
CA VAL A 127 6.36 1.51 -7.38
C VAL A 127 6.64 1.88 -5.92
N GLY A 128 7.88 1.77 -5.45
CA GLY A 128 8.22 1.94 -4.04
C GLY A 128 7.98 3.33 -3.44
N ALA A 129 7.87 4.35 -4.27
CA ALA A 129 7.63 5.72 -3.82
C ALA A 129 6.16 6.14 -3.89
N GLU A 130 5.31 5.38 -4.55
CA GLU A 130 3.93 5.77 -4.86
C GLU A 130 3.09 5.97 -3.59
N TYR A 131 3.11 5.00 -2.64
CA TYR A 131 2.38 5.12 -1.37
C TYR A 131 2.78 6.35 -0.54
N PRO A 132 4.06 6.60 -0.24
CA PRO A 132 4.45 7.79 0.51
C PRO A 132 4.02 9.11 -0.15
N VAL A 133 4.08 9.18 -1.48
CA VAL A 133 3.66 10.36 -2.23
C VAL A 133 2.14 10.51 -2.22
N ALA A 134 1.39 9.39 -2.37
CA ALA A 134 -0.07 9.36 -2.27
C ALA A 134 -0.56 9.81 -0.88
N ASP A 135 0.04 9.26 0.17
CA ASP A 135 -0.28 9.61 1.57
C ASP A 135 -0.07 11.10 1.83
N SER A 136 1.07 11.62 1.41
CA SER A 136 1.39 13.03 1.57
C SER A 136 0.41 13.92 0.81
N TYR A 137 0.10 13.58 -0.45
CA TYR A 137 -0.83 14.38 -1.26
C TYR A 137 -2.26 14.33 -0.70
N LEU A 138 -2.77 13.16 -0.34
CA LEU A 138 -4.10 13.03 0.26
C LEU A 138 -4.18 13.78 1.61
N ALA A 139 -3.13 13.72 2.43
CA ALA A 139 -3.06 14.45 3.69
C ALA A 139 -3.06 15.98 3.47
N ASP A 140 -2.39 16.43 2.40
CA ASP A 140 -2.28 17.84 2.07
C ASP A 140 -3.59 18.46 1.57
N VAL A 141 -4.38 17.71 0.77
CA VAL A 141 -5.51 18.29 0.03
C VAL A 141 -6.88 17.89 0.54
N LEU A 142 -7.01 16.81 1.33
CA LEU A 142 -8.30 16.37 1.82
C LEU A 142 -8.71 17.11 3.10
N PRO A 143 -10.00 17.52 3.21
CA PRO A 143 -10.56 18.15 4.39
C PRO A 143 -10.37 17.30 5.65
N LYS A 144 -10.01 17.93 6.78
CA LYS A 144 -9.69 17.24 8.03
C LYS A 144 -10.79 16.27 8.49
N ALA A 145 -12.05 16.70 8.40
CA ALA A 145 -13.21 15.92 8.86
C ALA A 145 -13.41 14.60 8.06
N ASP A 146 -13.10 14.60 6.77
CA ASP A 146 -13.37 13.49 5.86
C ASP A 146 -12.10 12.76 5.35
N ARG A 147 -10.91 13.25 5.73
CA ARG A 147 -9.61 12.78 5.25
C ARG A 147 -9.46 11.26 5.38
N GLY A 148 -9.71 10.73 6.58
CA GLY A 148 -9.58 9.30 6.83
C GLY A 148 -10.54 8.45 5.99
N ARG A 149 -11.80 8.88 5.85
CA ARG A 149 -12.81 8.20 5.05
C ARG A 149 -12.44 8.19 3.56
N LEU A 150 -12.04 9.33 3.03
CA LEU A 150 -11.70 9.49 1.62
C LEU A 150 -10.41 8.75 1.25
N ALA A 151 -9.40 8.81 2.10
CA ALA A 151 -8.17 8.03 1.93
C ALA A 151 -8.46 6.51 1.96
N SER A 152 -9.31 6.04 2.88
CA SER A 152 -9.72 4.62 2.92
C SER A 152 -10.39 4.17 1.62
N TRP A 153 -11.18 5.01 0.98
CA TRP A 153 -11.75 4.69 -0.33
C TRP A 153 -10.71 4.58 -1.44
N ALA A 154 -9.68 5.46 -1.45
CA ALA A 154 -8.57 5.34 -2.40
C ALA A 154 -7.82 4.01 -2.22
N TYR A 155 -7.54 3.62 -0.98
CA TYR A 155 -6.90 2.32 -0.69
C TYR A 155 -7.79 1.13 -1.01
N THR A 156 -9.09 1.20 -0.71
CA THR A 156 -10.03 0.12 -1.06
C THR A 156 -10.05 -0.10 -2.57
N LEU A 157 -10.06 0.99 -3.36
CA LEU A 157 -9.98 0.92 -4.82
C LEU A 157 -8.68 0.26 -5.29
N SER A 158 -7.56 0.54 -4.63
CA SER A 158 -6.28 -0.07 -4.97
C SER A 158 -6.29 -1.60 -4.83
N PHE A 159 -6.92 -2.11 -3.79
CA PHE A 159 -7.00 -3.56 -3.55
C PHE A 159 -7.94 -4.32 -4.49
N VAL A 160 -8.81 -3.63 -5.22
CA VAL A 160 -9.58 -4.23 -6.33
C VAL A 160 -8.66 -4.74 -7.45
N ALA A 161 -7.45 -4.19 -7.55
CA ALA A 161 -6.43 -4.64 -8.50
C ALA A 161 -6.08 -6.13 -8.34
N VAL A 162 -6.06 -6.64 -7.11
CA VAL A 162 -5.59 -8.01 -6.83
C VAL A 162 -6.53 -9.07 -7.45
N PRO A 163 -7.84 -9.07 -7.19
CA PRO A 163 -8.75 -9.98 -7.88
C PRO A 163 -8.84 -9.71 -9.40
N VAL A 164 -8.80 -8.45 -9.85
CA VAL A 164 -8.78 -8.12 -11.29
C VAL A 164 -7.58 -8.76 -11.97
N LEU A 165 -6.38 -8.62 -11.41
CA LEU A 165 -5.18 -9.28 -11.91
C LEU A 165 -5.32 -10.81 -11.84
N GLY A 166 -5.86 -11.36 -10.75
CA GLY A 166 -6.07 -12.80 -10.59
C GLY A 166 -6.96 -13.38 -11.70
N PHE A 167 -8.09 -12.73 -12.01
CA PHE A 167 -8.98 -13.15 -13.10
C PHE A 167 -8.37 -12.92 -14.49
N LEU A 168 -7.64 -11.82 -14.69
CA LEU A 168 -6.90 -11.60 -15.93
C LEU A 168 -5.81 -12.65 -16.12
N ALA A 169 -5.08 -13.02 -15.08
CA ALA A 169 -4.08 -14.08 -15.12
C ALA A 169 -4.71 -15.44 -15.45
N LEU A 170 -5.83 -15.77 -14.80
CA LEU A 170 -6.60 -16.98 -15.11
C LEU A 170 -7.01 -17.05 -16.59
N TYR A 171 -7.38 -15.94 -17.18
CA TYR A 171 -7.84 -15.88 -18.55
C TYR A 171 -6.69 -15.83 -19.57
N LEU A 172 -5.64 -15.08 -19.31
CA LEU A 172 -4.58 -14.76 -20.27
C LEU A 172 -3.33 -15.65 -20.11
N ASP A 173 -2.89 -15.90 -18.87
CA ASP A 173 -1.53 -16.37 -18.57
C ASP A 173 -1.20 -17.71 -19.25
N THR A 174 -2.16 -18.62 -19.33
CA THR A 174 -1.99 -19.92 -19.97
C THR A 174 -2.28 -19.93 -21.48
N ARG A 175 -2.63 -18.80 -22.07
CA ARG A 175 -3.04 -18.66 -23.49
C ARG A 175 -2.00 -17.91 -24.30
N VAL A 176 -2.09 -18.07 -25.62
CA VAL A 176 -1.41 -17.22 -26.61
C VAL A 176 -2.47 -16.30 -27.21
N VAL A 177 -2.28 -14.99 -27.12
CA VAL A 177 -3.18 -13.96 -27.61
C VAL A 177 -2.50 -13.21 -28.75
N LEU A 178 -3.04 -13.27 -29.96
CA LEU A 178 -2.48 -12.64 -31.17
C LEU A 178 -1.00 -13.02 -31.42
N GLY A 179 -0.62 -14.27 -31.11
CA GLY A 179 0.75 -14.73 -31.27
C GLY A 179 1.72 -14.35 -30.14
N VAL A 180 1.23 -13.70 -29.08
CA VAL A 180 2.00 -13.29 -27.92
C VAL A 180 1.57 -14.10 -26.70
N ASP A 181 2.52 -14.54 -25.89
CA ASP A 181 2.25 -15.25 -24.63
C ASP A 181 1.43 -14.37 -23.67
N GLY A 182 0.40 -14.94 -23.04
CA GLY A 182 -0.55 -14.19 -22.23
C GLY A 182 0.07 -13.50 -21.00
N TRP A 183 1.15 -14.06 -20.41
CA TRP A 183 1.87 -13.39 -19.33
C TRP A 183 2.52 -12.07 -19.78
N ARG A 184 2.93 -11.96 -21.04
CA ARG A 184 3.44 -10.71 -21.63
C ARG A 184 2.32 -9.69 -21.80
N VAL A 185 1.12 -10.16 -22.18
CA VAL A 185 -0.08 -9.32 -22.28
C VAL A 185 -0.46 -8.75 -20.92
N LEU A 186 -0.34 -9.54 -19.83
CA LEU A 186 -0.58 -9.07 -18.46
C LEU A 186 0.36 -7.91 -18.08
N LEU A 187 1.67 -8.03 -18.40
CA LEU A 187 2.65 -6.97 -18.20
C LEU A 187 2.28 -5.69 -18.99
N ALA A 188 1.93 -5.86 -20.25
CA ALA A 188 1.53 -4.74 -21.12
C ALA A 188 0.24 -4.07 -20.64
N THR A 189 -0.73 -4.83 -20.14
CA THR A 189 -2.01 -4.30 -19.62
C THR A 189 -1.77 -3.41 -18.40
N GLY A 190 -0.90 -3.83 -17.46
CA GLY A 190 -0.52 -3.03 -16.29
C GLY A 190 0.13 -1.70 -16.71
N ALA A 191 1.07 -1.77 -17.65
CA ALA A 191 1.77 -0.59 -18.15
C ALA A 191 0.84 0.40 -18.88
N LEU A 192 -0.03 -0.07 -19.78
CA LEU A 192 -0.98 0.77 -20.51
C LEU A 192 -1.99 1.43 -19.57
N GLY A 193 -2.50 0.69 -18.58
CA GLY A 193 -3.41 1.24 -17.58
C GLY A 193 -2.76 2.36 -16.77
N ALA A 194 -1.51 2.19 -16.37
CA ALA A 194 -0.77 3.23 -15.65
C ALA A 194 -0.54 4.48 -16.49
N VAL A 195 -0.30 4.35 -17.80
CA VAL A 195 -0.21 5.50 -18.73
C VAL A 195 -1.55 6.25 -18.79
N MET A 196 -2.68 5.53 -18.86
CA MET A 196 -4.02 6.16 -18.82
C MET A 196 -4.24 6.95 -17.52
N VAL A 197 -3.84 6.39 -16.38
CA VAL A 197 -3.94 7.08 -15.08
C VAL A 197 -3.00 8.28 -15.00
N ALA A 198 -1.80 8.22 -15.60
CA ALA A 198 -0.92 9.39 -15.72
C ALA A 198 -1.62 10.53 -16.45
N GLY A 199 -2.37 10.24 -17.52
CA GLY A 199 -3.22 11.22 -18.21
C GLY A 199 -4.28 11.83 -17.28
N LEU A 200 -5.00 11.03 -16.50
CA LEU A 200 -5.97 11.54 -15.52
C LEU A 200 -5.33 12.41 -14.43
N ARG A 201 -4.16 12.02 -13.93
CA ARG A 201 -3.42 12.75 -12.90
C ARG A 201 -2.81 14.05 -13.40
N SER A 202 -2.51 14.16 -14.70
CA SER A 202 -1.99 15.40 -15.30
C SER A 202 -2.95 16.59 -15.14
N GLY A 203 -4.25 16.34 -15.02
CA GLY A 203 -5.28 17.35 -14.75
C GLY A 203 -5.50 17.68 -13.26
N LEU A 204 -4.81 17.03 -12.32
CA LEU A 204 -4.96 17.34 -10.90
C LEU A 204 -4.17 18.59 -10.52
N PRO A 205 -4.67 19.44 -9.59
CA PRO A 205 -3.91 20.56 -9.05
C PRO A 205 -2.71 20.04 -8.24
N GLU A 206 -1.65 20.85 -8.11
CA GLU A 206 -0.57 20.58 -7.16
C GLU A 206 -1.08 20.84 -5.73
N SER A 207 -0.39 20.30 -4.72
CA SER A 207 -0.71 20.55 -3.31
C SER A 207 -0.54 22.04 -2.97
N PRO A 208 -1.62 22.74 -2.56
CA PRO A 208 -1.50 24.14 -2.12
C PRO A 208 -0.59 24.29 -0.89
N ARG A 209 -0.60 23.32 0.02
CA ARG A 209 0.26 23.31 1.21
C ARG A 209 1.73 23.14 0.83
N TRP A 210 2.04 22.26 -0.12
CA TRP A 210 3.41 22.10 -0.62
C TRP A 210 3.89 23.36 -1.35
N LEU A 211 3.08 23.94 -2.24
CA LEU A 211 3.44 25.18 -2.93
C LEU A 211 3.75 26.31 -1.96
N ALA A 212 2.92 26.48 -0.93
CA ALA A 212 3.13 27.47 0.12
C ALA A 212 4.40 27.19 0.96
N SER A 213 4.72 25.93 1.25
CA SER A 213 5.95 25.57 1.95
C SER A 213 7.22 25.85 1.13
N GLN A 214 7.08 25.95 -0.20
CA GLN A 214 8.17 26.37 -1.10
C GLN A 214 8.20 27.89 -1.34
N GLY A 215 7.39 28.69 -0.64
CA GLY A 215 7.28 30.14 -0.83
C GLY A 215 6.52 30.55 -2.10
N ARG A 216 5.87 29.64 -2.82
CA ARG A 216 5.14 29.88 -4.07
C ARG A 216 3.69 30.21 -3.80
N PHE A 217 3.42 31.31 -3.06
CA PHE A 217 2.10 31.68 -2.54
C PHE A 217 1.05 31.97 -3.61
N ASP A 218 1.44 32.60 -4.74
CA ASP A 218 0.52 32.89 -5.85
C ASP A 218 -0.02 31.59 -6.48
N GLU A 219 0.85 30.62 -6.71
CA GLU A 219 0.46 29.32 -7.25
C GLU A 219 -0.32 28.51 -6.22
N ALA A 220 0.04 28.60 -4.95
CA ALA A 220 -0.70 27.96 -3.86
C ALA A 220 -2.14 28.49 -3.78
N THR A 221 -2.32 29.80 -3.91
CA THR A 221 -3.64 30.44 -3.92
C THR A 221 -4.44 30.05 -5.17
N ALA A 222 -3.81 29.99 -6.35
CA ALA A 222 -4.46 29.52 -7.57
C ALA A 222 -4.92 28.06 -7.47
N ALA A 223 -4.09 27.19 -6.90
CA ALA A 223 -4.44 25.80 -6.65
C ALA A 223 -5.57 25.67 -5.60
N LEU A 224 -5.53 26.43 -4.51
CA LEU A 224 -6.59 26.48 -3.49
C LEU A 224 -7.94 26.86 -4.10
N LYS A 225 -7.99 27.89 -4.95
CA LYS A 225 -9.22 28.30 -5.66
C LYS A 225 -9.86 27.18 -6.47
N GLN A 226 -9.07 26.25 -7.02
CA GLN A 226 -9.63 25.08 -7.73
C GLN A 226 -10.37 24.14 -6.78
N PHE A 227 -9.86 23.93 -5.54
CA PHE A 227 -10.55 23.14 -4.54
C PHE A 227 -11.82 23.85 -4.03
N GLU A 228 -11.77 25.15 -3.83
CA GLU A 228 -12.91 25.97 -3.41
C GLU A 228 -14.02 25.97 -4.48
N SER A 229 -13.71 26.27 -5.73
CA SER A 229 -14.71 26.30 -6.82
C SER A 229 -15.41 24.95 -7.01
N GLY A 230 -14.70 23.84 -6.87
CA GLY A 230 -15.27 22.50 -6.89
C GLY A 230 -16.14 22.16 -5.68
N ALA A 231 -15.99 22.87 -4.58
CA ALA A 231 -16.81 22.72 -3.37
C ALA A 231 -18.14 23.48 -3.44
N PHE A 232 -18.15 24.67 -4.05
CA PHE A 232 -19.34 25.55 -4.13
C PHE A 232 -20.46 25.03 -5.04
N VAL A 233 -20.17 24.22 -6.03
CA VAL A 233 -21.19 23.69 -6.97
C VAL A 233 -22.28 22.85 -6.29
N ARG A 234 -22.14 22.52 -5.01
CA ARG A 234 -23.10 21.64 -4.28
C ARG A 234 -24.03 22.39 -3.32
N PHE A 235 -23.78 23.65 -3.02
CA PHE A 235 -24.66 24.48 -2.21
C PHE A 235 -25.33 25.52 -3.10
N GLY A 236 -26.59 25.26 -3.44
CA GLY A 236 -27.41 26.21 -4.17
C GLY A 236 -27.52 27.52 -3.39
N ASP A 237 -27.46 28.63 -4.13
CA ASP A 237 -27.98 29.98 -3.90
C ASP A 237 -27.55 30.84 -2.70
N THR A 238 -26.71 30.40 -1.79
CA THR A 238 -26.14 31.30 -0.81
C THR A 238 -24.62 31.27 -0.79
N GLY A 239 -24.01 32.04 -1.70
CA GLY A 239 -22.55 32.13 -1.90
C GLY A 239 -21.80 32.88 -0.77
N GLU A 240 -22.22 32.81 0.47
CA GLU A 240 -21.46 33.29 1.59
C GLU A 240 -20.86 32.14 2.39
N LEU A 241 -19.53 32.10 2.38
CA LEU A 241 -18.78 31.38 3.40
C LEU A 241 -19.20 32.00 4.74
N VAL A 242 -20.00 31.28 5.52
CA VAL A 242 -20.19 31.64 6.92
C VAL A 242 -18.81 31.58 7.56
N ALA A 243 -18.21 32.72 7.79
CA ALA A 243 -17.00 32.87 8.54
C ALA A 243 -17.22 32.28 9.92
N VAL A 244 -16.79 31.02 10.13
CA VAL A 244 -16.77 30.48 11.48
C VAL A 244 -15.81 31.34 12.29
N PRO A 245 -16.28 31.93 13.44
CA PRO A 245 -15.43 32.79 14.22
C PRO A 245 -14.14 32.10 14.59
N VAL A 246 -13.04 32.70 14.23
CA VAL A 246 -11.70 32.23 14.60
C VAL A 246 -11.55 32.44 16.09
N THR A 247 -11.70 31.40 16.88
CA THR A 247 -11.14 31.44 18.24
C THR A 247 -9.62 31.41 18.07
N ALA A 248 -9.01 32.53 18.48
CA ALA A 248 -7.58 32.81 18.30
C ALA A 248 -6.66 32.03 19.26
N ASP A 249 -7.01 30.78 19.57
CA ASP A 249 -6.24 29.92 20.50
C ASP A 249 -5.66 28.70 19.79
N SER A 250 -4.89 28.94 18.76
CA SER A 250 -3.87 27.98 18.35
C SER A 250 -2.53 28.68 18.47
N GLU A 251 -1.84 28.45 19.59
CA GLU A 251 -0.43 28.79 19.72
C GLU A 251 0.31 28.33 18.46
N PRO A 252 1.26 29.14 17.93
CA PRO A 252 2.08 28.73 16.82
C PRO A 252 2.80 27.44 17.26
N VAL A 253 2.53 26.35 16.55
CA VAL A 253 3.28 25.11 16.72
C VAL A 253 4.75 25.49 16.47
N GLN A 254 5.48 25.68 17.57
CA GLN A 254 6.93 25.86 17.52
C GLN A 254 7.46 24.70 16.69
N SER A 255 8.12 25.01 15.60
CA SER A 255 8.89 24.06 14.81
C SER A 255 10.04 23.57 15.71
N LEU A 256 9.74 22.57 16.55
CA LEU A 256 10.77 21.84 17.26
C LEU A 256 11.66 21.20 16.20
N GLU A 257 12.93 21.54 16.22
CA GLU A 257 13.97 20.85 15.45
C GLU A 257 13.68 19.35 15.50
N PRO A 258 13.69 18.61 14.36
CA PRO A 258 13.36 17.19 14.35
C PRO A 258 14.36 16.45 15.24
N GLY A 259 13.96 16.19 16.47
CA GLY A 259 14.79 15.53 17.46
C GLY A 259 14.98 14.06 17.15
N ARG A 260 15.79 13.71 16.13
CA ARG A 260 16.19 12.32 15.84
C ARG A 260 16.71 11.60 17.10
N SER A 261 17.25 12.34 18.07
CA SER A 261 17.64 11.81 19.38
C SER A 261 16.47 11.22 20.18
N ARG A 262 15.25 11.72 20.01
CA ARG A 262 14.05 11.24 20.72
C ARG A 262 13.69 9.78 20.38
N LEU A 263 14.00 9.31 19.18
CA LEU A 263 13.74 7.91 18.77
C LEU A 263 14.47 6.90 19.66
N TRP A 264 15.58 7.29 20.27
CA TRP A 264 16.44 6.43 21.08
C TRP A 264 16.16 6.53 22.60
N ILE A 265 15.15 7.32 22.99
CA ILE A 265 14.73 7.51 24.38
C ILE A 265 13.48 6.66 24.66
N SER A 266 13.34 6.12 25.87
CA SER A 266 12.09 5.44 26.30
C SER A 266 10.92 6.45 26.37
N PRO A 267 9.70 6.10 25.93
CA PRO A 267 9.25 4.79 25.45
C PRO A 267 9.46 4.55 23.94
N TYR A 268 9.93 5.54 23.17
CA TYR A 268 9.98 5.48 21.71
C TYR A 268 10.96 4.45 21.19
N ARG A 269 12.10 4.26 21.84
CA ARG A 269 13.05 3.19 21.49
C ARG A 269 12.40 1.80 21.51
N GLN A 270 11.58 1.51 22.51
CA GLN A 270 10.88 0.23 22.60
C GLN A 270 9.85 0.09 21.48
N ARG A 271 9.13 1.17 21.12
CA ARG A 271 8.15 1.18 20.02
C ARG A 271 8.82 1.03 18.64
N VAL A 272 9.97 1.67 18.43
CA VAL A 272 10.77 1.50 17.21
C VAL A 272 11.25 0.05 17.08
N LEU A 273 11.79 -0.53 18.16
CA LEU A 273 12.23 -1.92 18.16
C LEU A 273 11.05 -2.88 17.91
N MET A 274 9.92 -2.66 18.59
CA MET A 274 8.68 -3.42 18.39
C MET A 274 8.24 -3.38 16.91
N LEU A 275 8.14 -2.18 16.30
CA LEU A 275 7.73 -2.05 14.91
C LEU A 275 8.77 -2.61 13.94
N THR A 276 10.06 -2.53 14.24
CA THR A 276 11.11 -3.13 13.40
C THR A 276 10.95 -4.64 13.35
N ILE A 277 10.75 -5.30 14.50
CA ILE A 277 10.49 -6.74 14.56
C ILE A 277 9.16 -7.07 13.88
N PHE A 278 8.11 -6.29 14.16
CA PHE A 278 6.81 -6.43 13.52
C PHE A 278 6.93 -6.38 11.99
N HIS A 279 7.59 -5.35 11.44
CA HIS A 279 7.76 -5.16 10.00
C HIS A 279 8.72 -6.15 9.35
N TRP A 280 9.57 -6.81 10.13
CA TRP A 280 10.37 -7.92 9.62
C TRP A 280 9.51 -9.18 9.41
N PHE A 281 8.57 -9.47 10.29
CA PHE A 281 7.80 -10.71 10.26
C PHE A 281 6.40 -10.57 9.63
N GLN A 282 5.76 -9.39 9.66
CA GLN A 282 4.42 -9.22 9.09
C GLN A 282 4.30 -9.55 7.58
N PRO A 283 5.33 -9.36 6.72
CA PRO A 283 5.24 -9.73 5.32
C PRO A 283 5.03 -11.22 5.07
N PHE A 284 5.42 -12.07 6.02
CA PHE A 284 5.16 -13.51 5.93
C PHE A 284 3.66 -13.81 5.83
N ALA A 285 2.83 -13.09 6.59
CA ALA A 285 1.38 -13.20 6.48
C ALA A 285 0.86 -12.68 5.15
N TYR A 286 1.17 -11.42 4.84
CA TYR A 286 0.58 -10.70 3.73
C TYR A 286 1.09 -11.18 2.38
N TYR A 287 2.40 -11.16 2.18
CA TYR A 287 3.02 -11.54 0.92
C TYR A 287 3.34 -13.04 0.84
N GLY A 288 3.51 -13.73 1.98
CA GLY A 288 3.70 -15.18 2.01
C GLY A 288 2.53 -15.91 1.35
N PHE A 289 1.28 -15.55 1.68
CA PHE A 289 0.10 -16.07 0.98
C PHE A 289 -0.04 -15.46 -0.42
N GLY A 290 -0.10 -14.15 -0.53
CA GLY A 290 -0.40 -13.46 -1.80
C GLY A 290 0.60 -13.76 -2.93
N THR A 291 1.87 -14.01 -2.59
CA THR A 291 2.92 -14.30 -3.57
C THR A 291 3.01 -15.78 -3.92
N LEU A 292 2.72 -16.68 -3.00
CA LEU A 292 3.01 -18.11 -3.15
C LEU A 292 1.76 -19.00 -3.28
N ALA A 293 0.54 -18.47 -3.12
CA ALA A 293 -0.69 -19.26 -3.11
C ALA A 293 -0.83 -20.16 -4.36
N ALA A 294 -0.60 -19.63 -5.56
CA ALA A 294 -0.69 -20.40 -6.79
C ALA A 294 0.41 -21.49 -6.87
N LEU A 295 1.65 -21.15 -6.44
CA LEU A 295 2.75 -22.11 -6.39
C LEU A 295 2.51 -23.26 -5.39
N VAL A 296 1.91 -22.94 -4.25
CA VAL A 296 1.48 -23.93 -3.24
C VAL A 296 0.48 -24.91 -3.82
N LEU A 297 -0.52 -24.44 -4.57
CA LEU A 297 -1.51 -25.31 -5.18
C LEU A 297 -0.89 -26.18 -6.28
N VAL A 298 0.01 -25.63 -7.10
CA VAL A 298 0.77 -26.40 -8.09
C VAL A 298 1.62 -27.47 -7.42
N SER A 299 2.33 -27.17 -6.32
CA SER A 299 3.13 -28.15 -5.59
C SER A 299 2.30 -29.29 -4.97
N ARG A 300 0.99 -29.05 -4.75
CA ARG A 300 0.01 -30.05 -4.29
C ARG A 300 -0.61 -30.86 -5.42
N GLY A 301 -0.18 -30.67 -6.67
CA GLY A 301 -0.63 -31.43 -7.83
C GLY A 301 -1.84 -30.84 -8.56
N TYR A 302 -2.32 -29.65 -8.18
CA TYR A 302 -3.36 -28.96 -8.97
C TYR A 302 -2.76 -28.44 -10.27
N SER A 303 -3.53 -28.50 -11.36
CA SER A 303 -3.13 -27.87 -12.63
C SER A 303 -2.93 -26.37 -12.47
N THR A 304 -2.10 -25.76 -13.29
CA THR A 304 -1.84 -24.31 -13.27
C THR A 304 -3.15 -23.52 -13.40
N THR A 305 -4.06 -23.95 -14.28
CA THR A 305 -5.38 -23.30 -14.46
C THR A 305 -6.22 -23.35 -13.19
N HIS A 306 -6.34 -24.50 -12.53
CA HIS A 306 -7.08 -24.63 -11.28
C HIS A 306 -6.42 -23.83 -10.15
N SER A 307 -5.10 -23.84 -10.08
CA SER A 307 -4.35 -23.05 -9.10
C SER A 307 -4.59 -21.54 -9.25
N LEU A 308 -4.57 -21.04 -10.47
CA LEU A 308 -4.89 -19.63 -10.77
C LEU A 308 -6.35 -19.31 -10.47
N MET A 309 -7.30 -20.21 -10.78
CA MET A 309 -8.72 -20.03 -10.49
C MET A 309 -8.97 -19.91 -8.98
N PHE A 310 -8.45 -20.84 -8.18
CA PHE A 310 -8.63 -20.82 -6.72
C PHE A 310 -7.96 -19.59 -6.09
N THR A 311 -6.79 -19.20 -6.59
CA THR A 311 -6.10 -18.00 -6.14
C THR A 311 -6.86 -16.72 -6.50
N ALA A 312 -7.39 -16.61 -7.72
CA ALA A 312 -8.18 -15.45 -8.16
C ALA A 312 -9.45 -15.27 -7.31
N LEU A 313 -10.16 -16.37 -7.04
CA LEU A 313 -11.34 -16.35 -6.15
C LEU A 313 -10.97 -15.97 -4.72
N SER A 314 -9.84 -16.48 -4.21
CA SER A 314 -9.33 -16.11 -2.89
C SER A 314 -8.99 -14.62 -2.81
N PHE A 315 -8.46 -14.03 -3.86
CA PHE A 315 -8.05 -12.63 -3.90
C PHE A 315 -9.21 -11.62 -3.78
N VAL A 316 -10.46 -12.05 -4.02
CA VAL A 316 -11.65 -11.24 -3.75
C VAL A 316 -11.75 -10.84 -2.28
N GLY A 317 -11.14 -11.60 -1.39
CA GLY A 317 -11.07 -11.26 0.03
C GLY A 317 -10.32 -9.94 0.32
N TYR A 318 -9.33 -9.54 -0.48
CA TYR A 318 -8.58 -8.30 -0.23
C TYR A 318 -9.47 -7.03 -0.18
N PRO A 319 -10.24 -6.70 -1.23
CA PRO A 319 -11.12 -5.53 -1.17
C PRO A 319 -12.23 -5.69 -0.12
N VAL A 320 -12.77 -6.89 0.07
CA VAL A 320 -13.79 -7.16 1.10
C VAL A 320 -13.22 -6.90 2.51
N GLY A 321 -12.02 -7.41 2.79
CA GLY A 321 -11.34 -7.16 4.07
C GLY A 321 -11.02 -5.68 4.31
N SER A 322 -10.69 -4.93 3.25
CA SER A 322 -10.46 -3.49 3.34
C SER A 322 -11.75 -2.74 3.76
N VAL A 323 -12.89 -3.09 3.19
CA VAL A 323 -14.20 -2.53 3.57
C VAL A 323 -14.57 -2.92 5.00
N LEU A 324 -14.39 -4.20 5.37
CA LEU A 324 -14.67 -4.69 6.72
C LEU A 324 -13.77 -4.06 7.81
N ALA A 325 -12.56 -3.66 7.46
CA ALA A 325 -11.68 -2.98 8.40
C ALA A 325 -12.25 -1.65 8.90
N ILE A 326 -13.06 -0.94 8.09
CA ILE A 326 -13.60 0.38 8.44
C ILE A 326 -14.46 0.34 9.73
N PRO A 327 -15.51 -0.51 9.85
CA PRO A 327 -16.26 -0.63 11.10
C PRO A 327 -15.44 -1.29 12.21
N LEU A 328 -14.60 -2.29 11.92
CA LEU A 328 -13.82 -2.99 12.93
C LEU A 328 -12.83 -2.07 13.65
N LEU A 329 -12.20 -1.14 12.95
CA LEU A 329 -11.32 -0.12 13.53
C LEU A 329 -12.04 0.85 14.50
N ARG A 330 -13.35 0.99 14.39
CA ARG A 330 -14.15 1.80 15.33
C ARG A 330 -14.60 1.01 16.54
N LEU A 331 -14.87 -0.28 16.37
CA LEU A 331 -15.47 -1.16 17.38
C LEU A 331 -14.42 -1.84 18.26
N ILE A 332 -13.24 -2.14 17.71
CA ILE A 332 -12.21 -2.96 18.37
C ILE A 332 -10.94 -2.11 18.57
N GLU A 333 -10.34 -2.26 19.76
CA GLU A 333 -9.01 -1.70 20.06
C GLU A 333 -7.98 -2.16 19.01
N ARG A 334 -7.21 -1.19 18.42
CA ARG A 334 -6.25 -1.47 17.33
C ARG A 334 -5.27 -2.61 17.68
N LYS A 335 -4.74 -2.59 18.89
CA LYS A 335 -3.84 -3.65 19.39
C LYS A 335 -4.46 -5.04 19.31
N PHE A 336 -5.70 -5.18 19.79
CA PHE A 336 -6.40 -6.47 19.79
C PHE A 336 -6.88 -6.86 18.39
N LEU A 337 -7.20 -5.89 17.53
CA LEU A 337 -7.55 -6.15 16.13
C LEU A 337 -6.34 -6.70 15.35
N ILE A 338 -5.14 -6.17 15.59
CA ILE A 338 -3.89 -6.69 15.00
C ILE A 338 -3.63 -8.11 15.48
N ILE A 339 -3.69 -8.36 16.79
CA ILE A 339 -3.44 -9.68 17.37
C ILE A 339 -4.47 -10.71 16.87
N GLY A 340 -5.76 -10.37 16.91
CA GLY A 340 -6.84 -11.26 16.50
C GLY A 340 -6.82 -11.58 15.00
N SER A 341 -6.59 -10.57 14.15
CA SER A 341 -6.45 -10.80 12.72
C SER A 341 -5.20 -11.60 12.37
N ALA A 342 -4.06 -11.37 13.03
CA ALA A 342 -2.85 -12.17 12.83
C ALA A 342 -3.06 -13.64 13.23
N ALA A 343 -3.72 -13.91 14.36
CA ALA A 343 -4.08 -15.26 14.77
C ALA A 343 -5.06 -15.94 13.79
N ALA A 344 -6.06 -15.19 13.32
CA ALA A 344 -7.02 -15.71 12.35
C ALA A 344 -6.36 -15.99 10.96
N ILE A 345 -5.39 -15.18 10.53
CA ILE A 345 -4.58 -15.43 9.32
C ILE A 345 -3.76 -16.72 9.50
N ALA A 346 -3.15 -16.92 10.66
CA ALA A 346 -2.37 -18.13 10.95
C ALA A 346 -3.24 -19.39 10.81
N VAL A 347 -4.43 -19.37 11.39
CA VAL A 347 -5.38 -20.50 11.32
C VAL A 347 -5.90 -20.69 9.89
N SER A 348 -6.40 -19.64 9.23
CA SER A 348 -6.99 -19.75 7.89
C SER A 348 -5.94 -20.13 6.84
N GLY A 349 -4.71 -19.63 6.95
CA GLY A 349 -3.60 -19.99 6.07
C GLY A 349 -3.19 -21.47 6.22
N LEU A 350 -3.15 -21.98 7.45
CA LEU A 350 -2.86 -23.39 7.69
C LEU A 350 -3.99 -24.29 7.15
N LEU A 351 -5.25 -23.90 7.37
CA LEU A 351 -6.40 -24.61 6.81
C LEU A 351 -6.41 -24.60 5.27
N PHE A 352 -6.00 -23.48 4.65
CA PHE A 352 -5.79 -23.43 3.20
C PHE A 352 -4.72 -24.44 2.73
N ALA A 353 -3.61 -24.55 3.47
CA ALA A 353 -2.52 -25.47 3.13
C ALA A 353 -2.91 -26.96 3.24
N THR A 354 -3.87 -27.27 4.08
CA THR A 354 -4.33 -28.65 4.35
C THR A 354 -5.65 -28.99 3.67
N ALA A 355 -6.36 -28.02 3.09
CA ALA A 355 -7.68 -28.23 2.47
C ALA A 355 -7.56 -29.05 1.18
N ASP A 356 -8.30 -30.14 1.03
CA ASP A 356 -8.29 -31.01 -0.16
C ASP A 356 -9.48 -30.72 -1.11
N HIS A 357 -10.57 -30.18 -0.58
CA HIS A 357 -11.76 -29.90 -1.38
C HIS A 357 -11.69 -28.48 -2.00
N PRO A 358 -12.00 -28.31 -3.30
CA PRO A 358 -11.93 -26.99 -3.98
C PRO A 358 -12.65 -25.85 -3.26
N ALA A 359 -13.85 -26.12 -2.71
CA ALA A 359 -14.62 -25.09 -2.00
C ALA A 359 -13.90 -24.64 -0.71
N THR A 360 -13.31 -25.57 0.04
CA THR A 360 -12.57 -25.23 1.28
C THR A 360 -11.28 -24.46 0.99
N ILE A 361 -10.59 -24.79 -0.10
CA ILE A 361 -9.41 -24.03 -0.58
C ILE A 361 -9.81 -22.57 -0.85
N VAL A 362 -10.89 -22.34 -1.60
CA VAL A 362 -11.36 -20.98 -1.92
C VAL A 362 -11.82 -20.26 -0.67
N VAL A 363 -12.59 -20.90 0.21
CA VAL A 363 -13.10 -20.28 1.45
C VAL A 363 -11.94 -19.86 2.37
N PHE A 364 -10.99 -20.76 2.64
CA PHE A 364 -9.87 -20.42 3.51
C PHE A 364 -8.91 -19.43 2.86
N GLY A 365 -8.71 -19.50 1.54
CA GLY A 365 -7.96 -18.50 0.80
C GLY A 365 -8.61 -17.11 0.85
N PHE A 366 -9.92 -17.02 0.64
CA PHE A 366 -10.69 -15.79 0.78
C PHE A 366 -10.62 -15.23 2.20
N LEU A 367 -10.81 -16.06 3.22
CA LEU A 367 -10.69 -15.63 4.62
C LEU A 367 -9.29 -15.12 4.93
N THR A 368 -8.25 -15.82 4.47
CA THR A 368 -6.85 -15.38 4.67
C THR A 368 -6.62 -14.01 4.07
N THR A 369 -7.03 -13.77 2.82
CA THR A 369 -6.81 -12.48 2.16
C THR A 369 -7.66 -11.35 2.75
N ALA A 370 -8.90 -11.62 3.15
CA ALA A 370 -9.75 -10.65 3.84
C ALA A 370 -9.13 -10.24 5.18
N LEU A 371 -8.69 -11.22 5.98
CA LEU A 371 -8.03 -10.98 7.25
C LEU A 371 -6.68 -10.25 7.08
N CYS A 372 -5.92 -10.55 6.03
CA CYS A 372 -4.70 -9.82 5.69
C CYS A 372 -4.96 -8.33 5.51
N ASN A 373 -6.07 -7.94 4.87
CA ASN A 373 -6.39 -6.53 4.70
C ASN A 373 -6.96 -5.88 5.96
N VAL A 374 -7.73 -6.60 6.77
CA VAL A 374 -8.11 -6.13 8.12
C VAL A 374 -6.85 -5.86 8.95
N PHE A 375 -5.92 -6.81 8.97
CA PHE A 375 -4.63 -6.69 9.65
C PHE A 375 -3.82 -5.50 9.15
N SER A 376 -3.72 -5.34 7.82
CA SER A 376 -2.98 -4.26 7.17
C SER A 376 -3.54 -2.88 7.55
N ASN A 377 -4.85 -2.68 7.43
CA ASN A 377 -5.48 -1.42 7.83
C ASN A 377 -5.30 -1.13 9.33
N ALA A 378 -5.40 -2.15 10.17
CA ALA A 378 -5.24 -1.99 11.61
C ALA A 378 -3.83 -1.51 11.99
N TYR A 379 -2.78 -2.13 11.45
CA TYR A 379 -1.42 -1.73 11.81
C TYR A 379 -1.01 -0.40 11.19
N HIS A 380 -1.50 -0.04 10.00
CA HIS A 380 -1.24 1.27 9.40
C HIS A 380 -1.78 2.43 10.26
N VAL A 381 -2.99 2.27 10.80
CA VAL A 381 -3.54 3.24 11.75
C VAL A 381 -2.73 3.24 13.06
N TYR A 382 -2.48 2.05 13.61
CA TYR A 382 -1.80 1.88 14.88
C TYR A 382 -0.40 2.50 14.90
N GLN A 383 0.42 2.22 13.87
CA GLN A 383 1.78 2.76 13.80
C GLN A 383 1.84 4.30 13.74
N ALA A 384 0.80 4.93 13.18
CA ALA A 384 0.69 6.39 13.15
C ALA A 384 0.29 6.99 14.51
N GLU A 385 -0.44 6.24 15.34
CA GLU A 385 -0.92 6.70 16.65
C GLU A 385 0.14 6.60 17.76
N ILE A 386 1.10 5.67 17.65
CA ILE A 386 2.09 5.40 18.71
C ILE A 386 3.32 6.30 18.68
N PHE A 387 3.40 7.28 17.79
CA PHE A 387 4.47 8.27 17.75
C PHE A 387 3.94 9.69 17.72
N PRO A 388 4.61 10.64 18.42
CA PRO A 388 4.28 12.05 18.35
C PRO A 388 4.60 12.59 16.95
N THR A 389 3.99 13.72 16.60
CA THR A 389 3.99 14.27 15.24
C THR A 389 5.40 14.58 14.71
N ASP A 390 6.30 15.05 15.58
CA ASP A 390 7.67 15.46 15.25
C ASP A 390 8.58 14.32 14.76
N ILE A 391 8.39 13.09 15.28
CA ILE A 391 9.22 11.92 14.91
C ILE A 391 8.44 10.85 14.14
N ARG A 392 7.11 10.99 13.99
CA ARG A 392 6.21 9.97 13.40
C ARG A 392 6.65 9.53 12.01
N ALA A 393 6.84 10.49 11.10
CA ALA A 393 7.19 10.17 9.71
C ALA A 393 8.52 9.42 9.62
N THR A 394 9.51 9.83 10.40
CA THR A 394 10.82 9.20 10.44
C THR A 394 10.75 7.79 11.05
N ALA A 395 10.05 7.63 12.19
CA ALA A 395 9.90 6.34 12.87
C ALA A 395 9.14 5.32 12.02
N VAL A 396 7.97 5.71 11.51
CA VAL A 396 7.12 4.85 10.67
C VAL A 396 7.82 4.53 9.35
N GLY A 397 8.38 5.52 8.66
CA GLY A 397 9.08 5.31 7.39
C GLY A 397 10.29 4.38 7.52
N ALA A 398 11.14 4.58 8.54
CA ALA A 398 12.30 3.75 8.77
C ALA A 398 11.92 2.30 9.13
N THR A 399 10.95 2.10 10.03
CA THR A 399 10.52 0.76 10.42
C THR A 399 9.76 0.05 9.29
N TYR A 400 8.91 0.77 8.54
CA TYR A 400 8.16 0.20 7.42
C TYR A 400 9.07 -0.23 6.26
N SER A 401 10.18 0.48 6.00
CA SER A 401 11.14 0.10 4.95
C SER A 401 11.72 -1.31 5.16
N VAL A 402 11.82 -1.75 6.42
CA VAL A 402 12.26 -3.11 6.78
C VAL A 402 11.32 -4.16 6.20
N SER A 403 10.02 -3.88 6.09
CA SER A 403 9.06 -4.81 5.50
C SER A 403 9.33 -5.10 4.03
N ARG A 404 9.83 -4.13 3.28
CA ARG A 404 10.17 -4.29 1.85
C ARG A 404 11.38 -5.22 1.68
N LEU A 405 12.38 -5.05 2.53
CA LEU A 405 13.55 -5.93 2.54
C LEU A 405 13.15 -7.37 2.91
N SER A 406 12.36 -7.53 3.98
CA SER A 406 11.83 -8.84 4.38
C SER A 406 11.01 -9.48 3.26
N SER A 407 10.11 -8.73 2.61
CA SER A 407 9.32 -9.23 1.48
C SER A 407 10.19 -9.72 0.33
N GLY A 408 11.29 -9.04 0.03
CA GLY A 408 12.27 -9.47 -0.98
C GLY A 408 12.98 -10.79 -0.62
N LEU A 409 13.13 -11.09 0.66
CA LEU A 409 13.77 -12.32 1.14
C LEU A 409 12.81 -13.52 1.20
N LEU A 410 11.49 -13.28 1.26
CA LEU A 410 10.48 -14.35 1.39
C LEU A 410 10.61 -15.48 0.36
N PRO A 411 10.78 -15.22 -0.96
CA PRO A 411 10.91 -16.29 -1.94
C PRO A 411 12.12 -17.20 -1.68
N PHE A 412 13.22 -16.62 -1.18
CA PHE A 412 14.43 -17.38 -0.87
C PHE A 412 14.30 -18.26 0.37
N LEU A 413 13.41 -17.88 1.29
CA LEU A 413 13.14 -18.64 2.51
C LEU A 413 12.01 -19.64 2.31
N LEU A 414 10.89 -19.23 1.73
CA LEU A 414 9.66 -20.03 1.70
C LEU A 414 9.61 -21.03 0.52
N ILE A 415 10.17 -20.70 -0.65
CA ILE A 415 10.16 -21.64 -1.79
C ILE A 415 10.99 -22.90 -1.50
N PRO A 416 12.21 -22.84 -0.93
CA PRO A 416 12.92 -24.06 -0.55
C PRO A 416 12.18 -24.88 0.49
N VAL A 417 11.48 -24.24 1.44
CA VAL A 417 10.65 -24.95 2.41
C VAL A 417 9.48 -25.64 1.72
N LEU A 418 8.82 -24.95 0.79
CA LEU A 418 7.73 -25.50 -0.01
C LEU A 418 8.20 -26.73 -0.84
N ASP A 419 9.33 -26.60 -1.53
CA ASP A 419 9.83 -27.62 -2.44
C ASP A 419 10.36 -28.88 -1.71
N ASN A 420 10.99 -28.71 -0.52
CA ASN A 420 11.58 -29.83 0.22
C ASN A 420 10.67 -30.43 1.31
N PHE A 421 9.77 -29.59 1.90
CA PHE A 421 8.98 -30.00 3.07
C PHE A 421 7.47 -29.84 2.88
N GLY A 422 7.05 -29.31 1.72
CA GLY A 422 5.65 -29.16 1.33
C GLY A 422 4.92 -27.95 1.93
N ALA A 423 3.67 -27.78 1.49
CA ALA A 423 2.83 -26.63 1.78
C ALA A 423 2.55 -26.42 3.28
N THR A 424 2.26 -27.49 4.00
CA THR A 424 1.93 -27.42 5.43
C THR A 424 3.11 -26.88 6.25
N THR A 425 4.33 -27.34 5.97
CA THR A 425 5.54 -26.88 6.65
C THR A 425 5.83 -25.41 6.31
N MET A 426 5.63 -25.01 5.05
CA MET A 426 5.78 -23.62 4.63
C MET A 426 4.81 -22.70 5.39
N PHE A 427 3.53 -23.08 5.48
CA PHE A 427 2.57 -22.32 6.28
C PHE A 427 2.85 -22.37 7.79
N GLY A 428 3.44 -23.45 8.28
CA GLY A 428 3.99 -23.53 9.64
C GLY A 428 5.03 -22.45 9.94
N ALA A 429 5.92 -22.18 8.98
CA ALA A 429 6.88 -21.06 9.08
C ALA A 429 6.17 -19.69 9.10
N VAL A 430 5.11 -19.51 8.30
CA VAL A 430 4.28 -18.30 8.34
C VAL A 430 3.60 -18.15 9.70
N VAL A 431 3.05 -19.23 10.27
CA VAL A 431 2.46 -19.24 11.61
C VAL A 431 3.50 -18.84 12.66
N ALA A 432 4.71 -19.39 12.60
CA ALA A 432 5.79 -19.03 13.53
C ALA A 432 6.13 -17.54 13.46
N ALA A 433 6.21 -16.96 12.24
CA ALA A 433 6.41 -15.53 12.05
C ALA A 433 5.26 -14.70 12.67
N LEU A 434 4.01 -15.13 12.48
CA LEU A 434 2.83 -14.46 13.06
C LEU A 434 2.78 -14.55 14.58
N VAL A 435 3.24 -15.66 15.17
CA VAL A 435 3.38 -15.79 16.64
C VAL A 435 4.36 -14.72 17.16
N VAL A 436 5.47 -14.48 16.48
CA VAL A 436 6.40 -13.39 16.84
C VAL A 436 5.72 -12.03 16.76
N VAL A 437 4.96 -11.76 15.68
CA VAL A 437 4.18 -10.51 15.51
C VAL A 437 3.20 -10.33 16.67
N ILE A 438 2.42 -11.36 16.99
CA ILE A 438 1.46 -11.35 18.09
C ILE A 438 2.16 -11.07 19.42
N ALA A 439 3.23 -11.81 19.73
CA ALA A 439 3.97 -11.67 20.97
C ALA A 439 4.54 -10.26 21.15
N VAL A 440 5.19 -9.72 20.11
CA VAL A 440 5.81 -8.39 20.17
C VAL A 440 4.77 -7.29 20.36
N VAL A 441 3.63 -7.36 19.65
CA VAL A 441 2.54 -6.38 19.83
C VAL A 441 1.85 -6.57 21.18
N ALA A 442 1.64 -7.79 21.64
CA ALA A 442 1.02 -8.07 22.93
C ALA A 442 1.85 -7.54 24.10
N ILE A 443 3.17 -7.73 24.07
CA ILE A 443 4.08 -7.35 25.15
C ILE A 443 4.38 -5.85 25.14
N PHE A 444 4.78 -5.31 24.00
CA PHE A 444 5.33 -3.94 23.89
C PHE A 444 4.37 -2.92 23.32
N GLY A 445 3.27 -3.34 22.70
CA GLY A 445 2.33 -2.44 22.06
C GLY A 445 1.44 -1.69 23.09
N PRO A 446 1.39 -0.34 23.05
CA PRO A 446 0.42 0.41 23.85
C PRO A 446 -1.01 0.26 23.32
N ARG A 447 -2.02 0.56 24.14
CA ARG A 447 -3.40 0.73 23.70
C ARG A 447 -3.59 2.16 23.20
N THR A 448 -4.29 2.32 22.07
CA THR A 448 -4.43 3.63 21.42
C THR A 448 -5.88 4.10 21.27
N SER A 449 -6.84 3.18 21.21
CA SER A 449 -8.24 3.53 20.96
C SER A 449 -8.85 4.33 22.10
N GLY A 450 -9.53 5.44 21.77
CA GLY A 450 -10.21 6.28 22.75
C GLY A 450 -9.29 7.10 23.65
N ARG A 451 -8.01 7.20 23.32
CA ARG A 451 -7.03 8.03 24.04
C ARG A 451 -6.57 9.19 23.17
N ASN A 452 -6.28 10.34 23.80
CA ASN A 452 -5.63 11.43 23.08
C ASN A 452 -4.19 11.06 22.70
N LEU A 453 -3.71 11.61 21.59
CA LEU A 453 -2.35 11.32 21.12
C LEU A 453 -1.29 11.78 22.12
N GLU A 454 -1.56 12.81 22.87
CA GLU A 454 -0.69 13.36 23.92
C GLU A 454 -0.57 12.39 25.10
N ASP A 455 -1.65 11.71 25.47
CA ASP A 455 -1.66 10.70 26.56
C ASP A 455 -0.90 9.42 26.16
N ILE A 456 -0.94 9.09 24.87
CA ILE A 456 -0.19 7.93 24.31
C ILE A 456 1.30 8.28 24.17
N ASN A 457 1.59 9.54 23.85
CA ASN A 457 2.91 10.03 23.48
C ASN A 457 3.38 11.11 24.48
N PRO A 458 3.77 10.73 25.70
CA PRO A 458 4.27 11.68 26.68
C PRO A 458 5.50 12.42 26.16
N VAL A 459 5.57 13.71 26.48
CA VAL A 459 6.64 14.64 26.04
C VAL A 459 7.98 14.30 26.71
#